data_d6a5b0ba347e0e32f61743b67b4508f2
#
_entry.id   d6a5b0ba347e0e32f61743b67b4508f2
#
_cell.length_a   1.000
_cell.length_b   1.000
_cell.length_c   1.000
_cell.angle_alpha   90.00
_cell.angle_beta   90.00
_cell.angle_gamma   90.00
#
_symmetry.space_group_name_H-M   'P 1'
#
loop_
_entity.id
_entity.type
_entity.pdbx_description
1 polymer ?
#
loop_
_entity_poly.entity_id
_entity_poly.type
_entity_poly.pdbx_seq_one_letter_code
_entity_poly.pdbx_strand_id
1 'polypeptide(L)'
;MLETFLEEIDNGERQVVFLDELPWLDTPRSGFMTAFEGFWNTWGCHRDNLMVVVCGSANSWILDKLINSHRGLYNRVTYEMKLAPFTLGECEAFYESKEVKLSRYDIVQSYMILGGVPYYMGYFQKGMSLAQNIDNILFNKRGKLRDEYDPLFVSIFSNPESMKKIVELLYTKNAGFTRSEIAEKLNANDGGRLSKSLNALIASDFVVKYIPFGKGKREHYKLIDPFCLFYLHFVNKKRNLSENFWSQNVTSQQIAVWRGFAYENVCFNHVPQIKKALGISGVITSHSAWSKRGDDTDGLQIDLLISRNDNVVNMCEIKYYSDKFTVEKEYYQVLLHRQGILSKEVSPKVSVHSTLITTFGLAYNEYSGIFSNVVTMDDLFQA
;
A
#
# COMPACT_ATOMS: atom_id res chain seq x y z
N MET A 1 0.99 -40.55 8.95
CA MET A 1 0.25 -39.94 10.08
C MET A 1 -0.90 -39.05 9.58
N LEU A 2 -0.68 -38.00 8.79
CA LEU A 2 -1.80 -37.18 8.25
C LEU A 2 -2.68 -38.00 7.29
N GLU A 3 -2.09 -38.74 6.38
CA GLU A 3 -2.77 -39.68 5.46
C GLU A 3 -3.65 -40.68 6.21
N THR A 4 -3.06 -41.42 7.16
CA THR A 4 -3.77 -42.39 7.98
C THR A 4 -4.96 -41.75 8.73
N PHE A 5 -4.76 -40.57 9.31
CA PHE A 5 -5.82 -39.85 10.00
C PHE A 5 -6.96 -39.45 9.06
N LEU A 6 -6.62 -38.94 7.88
CA LEU A 6 -7.64 -38.54 6.88
C LEU A 6 -8.41 -39.77 6.32
N GLU A 7 -7.77 -40.94 6.21
CA GLU A 7 -8.44 -42.18 5.83
C GLU A 7 -9.40 -42.67 6.92
N GLU A 8 -9.00 -42.54 8.19
CA GLU A 8 -9.84 -42.96 9.33
C GLU A 8 -11.13 -42.11 9.46
N ILE A 9 -11.09 -40.82 9.08
CA ILE A 9 -12.25 -39.92 9.14
C ILE A 9 -12.99 -39.78 7.81
N ASP A 10 -12.57 -40.47 6.76
CA ASP A 10 -13.19 -40.37 5.45
C ASP A 10 -14.59 -41.02 5.44
N ASN A 11 -15.60 -40.17 5.30
CA ASN A 11 -17.00 -40.55 5.17
C ASN A 11 -17.56 -40.33 3.76
N GLY A 12 -16.68 -40.08 2.78
CA GLY A 12 -17.05 -39.78 1.40
C GLY A 12 -17.43 -38.31 1.16
N GLU A 13 -17.51 -37.49 2.20
CA GLU A 13 -17.73 -36.04 2.06
C GLU A 13 -16.44 -35.30 1.81
N ARG A 14 -16.56 -34.00 1.45
CA ARG A 14 -15.39 -33.15 1.20
C ARG A 14 -14.59 -32.94 2.49
N GLN A 15 -13.32 -33.31 2.45
CA GLN A 15 -12.36 -33.05 3.52
C GLN A 15 -11.55 -31.78 3.20
N VAL A 16 -11.38 -30.91 4.18
CA VAL A 16 -10.56 -29.71 4.07
C VAL A 16 -9.43 -29.74 5.11
N VAL A 17 -8.20 -29.73 4.63
CA VAL A 17 -7.01 -29.58 5.48
C VAL A 17 -6.52 -28.15 5.36
N PHE A 18 -6.53 -27.41 6.46
CA PHE A 18 -6.03 -26.05 6.53
C PHE A 18 -4.71 -26.00 7.30
N LEU A 19 -3.63 -25.63 6.63
CA LEU A 19 -2.30 -25.47 7.23
C LEU A 19 -2.01 -23.97 7.37
N ASP A 20 -2.27 -23.47 8.58
CA ASP A 20 -2.01 -22.08 8.93
C ASP A 20 -0.51 -21.83 9.15
N GLU A 21 -0.02 -20.68 8.71
CA GLU A 21 1.38 -20.26 8.81
C GLU A 21 2.38 -21.35 8.36
N LEU A 22 2.16 -21.89 7.16
CA LEU A 22 3.01 -22.95 6.58
C LEU A 22 4.52 -22.65 6.67
N PRO A 23 5.01 -21.42 6.51
CA PRO A 23 6.43 -21.10 6.66
C PRO A 23 7.02 -21.49 8.03
N TRP A 24 6.22 -21.51 9.08
CA TRP A 24 6.68 -21.88 10.44
C TRP A 24 6.90 -23.38 10.60
N LEU A 25 6.30 -24.19 9.76
CA LEU A 25 6.48 -25.64 9.73
C LEU A 25 7.77 -26.05 9.00
N ASP A 26 8.26 -25.20 8.07
CA ASP A 26 9.49 -25.44 7.29
C ASP A 26 10.73 -24.89 8.02
N THR A 27 11.00 -25.41 9.22
CA THR A 27 12.20 -25.04 9.96
C THR A 27 13.43 -25.79 9.42
N PRO A 28 14.65 -25.24 9.57
CA PRO A 28 15.86 -25.95 9.22
C PRO A 28 15.90 -27.35 9.89
N ARG A 29 16.01 -28.40 9.11
CA ARG A 29 16.00 -29.82 9.52
C ARG A 29 14.62 -30.43 9.85
N SER A 30 13.51 -29.71 9.68
CA SER A 30 12.19 -30.33 9.90
C SER A 30 11.85 -31.40 8.87
N GLY A 31 12.38 -31.29 7.64
CA GLY A 31 11.99 -32.15 6.53
C GLY A 31 10.52 -32.00 6.12
N PHE A 32 9.82 -31.00 6.70
CA PHE A 32 8.38 -30.84 6.51
C PHE A 32 7.98 -30.71 5.04
N MET A 33 8.67 -29.85 4.27
CA MET A 33 8.34 -29.70 2.84
C MET A 33 8.50 -30.97 2.05
N THR A 34 9.54 -31.75 2.30
CA THR A 34 9.74 -33.06 1.66
C THR A 34 8.62 -34.04 2.00
N ALA A 35 8.20 -34.06 3.27
CA ALA A 35 7.09 -34.90 3.72
C ALA A 35 5.75 -34.45 3.13
N PHE A 36 5.53 -33.13 3.03
CA PHE A 36 4.32 -32.55 2.44
C PHE A 36 4.25 -32.78 0.92
N GLU A 37 5.37 -32.64 0.22
CA GLU A 37 5.50 -33.00 -1.21
C GLU A 37 5.20 -34.50 -1.43
N GLY A 38 5.75 -35.36 -0.57
CA GLY A 38 5.46 -36.80 -0.57
C GLY A 38 3.97 -37.06 -0.38
N PHE A 39 3.39 -36.58 0.71
CA PHE A 39 1.97 -36.72 1.01
C PHE A 39 1.08 -36.31 -0.19
N TRP A 40 1.32 -35.14 -0.76
CA TRP A 40 0.50 -34.68 -1.86
C TRP A 40 0.67 -35.52 -3.14
N ASN A 41 1.90 -35.80 -3.55
CA ASN A 41 2.17 -36.49 -4.82
C ASN A 41 1.88 -37.98 -4.78
N THR A 42 1.94 -38.64 -3.64
CA THR A 42 1.68 -40.09 -3.54
C THR A 42 0.23 -40.41 -3.19
N TRP A 43 -0.44 -39.54 -2.43
CA TRP A 43 -1.77 -39.83 -1.90
C TRP A 43 -2.78 -38.70 -2.15
N GLY A 44 -2.50 -37.47 -1.73
CA GLY A 44 -3.47 -36.37 -1.72
C GLY A 44 -3.99 -36.02 -3.11
N CYS A 45 -3.12 -36.01 -4.15
CA CYS A 45 -3.51 -35.66 -5.52
C CYS A 45 -4.44 -36.67 -6.19
N HIS A 46 -4.64 -37.85 -5.60
CA HIS A 46 -5.55 -38.90 -6.07
C HIS A 46 -6.91 -38.90 -5.36
N ARG A 47 -7.15 -37.95 -4.46
CA ARG A 47 -8.39 -37.83 -3.70
C ARG A 47 -9.26 -36.70 -4.24
N ASP A 48 -10.41 -37.06 -4.83
CA ASP A 48 -11.35 -36.08 -5.41
C ASP A 48 -12.11 -35.28 -4.36
N ASN A 49 -12.15 -35.79 -3.11
CA ASN A 49 -12.84 -35.18 -1.99
C ASN A 49 -11.91 -34.38 -1.06
N LEU A 50 -10.58 -34.29 -1.35
CA LEU A 50 -9.62 -33.60 -0.52
C LEU A 50 -9.29 -32.20 -1.07
N MET A 51 -9.40 -31.20 -0.21
CA MET A 51 -8.92 -29.84 -0.44
C MET A 51 -7.85 -29.49 0.59
N VAL A 52 -6.66 -29.11 0.15
CA VAL A 52 -5.62 -28.60 1.04
C VAL A 52 -5.45 -27.10 0.83
N VAL A 53 -5.65 -26.34 1.89
CA VAL A 53 -5.47 -24.89 1.94
C VAL A 53 -4.24 -24.60 2.77
N VAL A 54 -3.33 -23.79 2.22
CA VAL A 54 -2.13 -23.34 2.92
C VAL A 54 -2.10 -21.84 2.98
N CYS A 55 -1.71 -21.26 4.11
CA CYS A 55 -1.52 -19.82 4.24
C CYS A 55 -0.19 -19.49 4.91
N GLY A 56 0.17 -18.24 4.89
CA GLY A 56 1.32 -17.69 5.60
C GLY A 56 1.49 -16.20 5.35
N SER A 57 1.97 -15.50 6.36
CA SER A 57 2.27 -14.07 6.32
C SER A 57 3.56 -13.75 5.54
N ALA A 58 4.48 -14.72 5.43
CA ALA A 58 5.73 -14.58 4.69
C ALA A 58 5.52 -14.77 3.17
N ASN A 59 4.91 -13.78 2.51
CA ASN A 59 4.59 -13.84 1.08
C ASN A 59 5.78 -14.25 0.19
N SER A 60 6.98 -13.75 0.48
CA SER A 60 8.19 -14.14 -0.26
C SER A 60 8.52 -15.62 -0.15
N TRP A 61 8.31 -16.23 1.03
CA TRP A 61 8.53 -17.66 1.23
C TRP A 61 7.53 -18.49 0.42
N ILE A 62 6.24 -18.13 0.45
CA ILE A 62 5.18 -18.82 -0.31
C ILE A 62 5.48 -18.75 -1.81
N LEU A 63 5.82 -17.56 -2.32
CA LEU A 63 6.19 -17.39 -3.72
C LEU A 63 7.41 -18.22 -4.10
N ASP A 64 8.46 -18.21 -3.28
CA ASP A 64 9.72 -18.90 -3.60
C ASP A 64 9.60 -20.42 -3.46
N LYS A 65 8.84 -20.93 -2.48
CA LYS A 65 8.82 -22.35 -2.13
C LYS A 65 7.66 -23.13 -2.72
N LEU A 66 6.50 -22.47 -2.90
CA LEU A 66 5.31 -23.15 -3.44
C LEU A 66 5.04 -22.77 -4.89
N ILE A 67 5.01 -21.49 -5.23
CA ILE A 67 4.54 -21.01 -6.53
C ILE A 67 5.65 -21.06 -7.58
N ASN A 68 6.80 -20.45 -7.32
CA ASN A 68 7.93 -20.36 -8.25
C ASN A 68 8.92 -21.53 -8.13
N SER A 69 8.67 -22.46 -7.21
CA SER A 69 9.56 -23.62 -7.01
C SER A 69 9.41 -24.63 -8.13
N HIS A 70 10.49 -24.98 -8.79
CA HIS A 70 10.53 -26.11 -9.74
C HIS A 70 10.70 -27.47 -9.04
N ARG A 71 10.29 -27.60 -7.77
CA ARG A 71 10.35 -28.83 -6.97
C ARG A 71 9.03 -29.59 -6.99
N GLY A 72 8.86 -30.55 -6.11
CA GLY A 72 7.76 -31.52 -6.09
C GLY A 72 6.33 -30.97 -6.05
N LEU A 73 6.12 -29.71 -5.66
CA LEU A 73 4.82 -29.03 -5.72
C LEU A 73 4.63 -28.13 -6.95
N TYR A 74 5.54 -28.16 -7.91
CA TYR A 74 5.42 -27.39 -9.15
C TYR A 74 4.11 -27.71 -9.88
N ASN A 75 3.35 -26.70 -10.28
CA ASN A 75 2.03 -26.82 -10.92
C ASN A 75 0.98 -27.60 -10.11
N ARG A 76 1.14 -27.73 -8.79
CA ARG A 76 0.16 -28.36 -7.90
C ARG A 76 -0.79 -27.37 -7.25
N VAL A 77 -0.42 -26.08 -7.21
CA VAL A 77 -1.30 -25.01 -6.72
C VAL A 77 -2.37 -24.76 -7.78
N THR A 78 -3.63 -24.99 -7.43
CA THR A 78 -4.79 -24.82 -8.33
C THR A 78 -5.43 -23.44 -8.22
N TYR A 79 -5.25 -22.78 -7.09
CA TYR A 79 -5.76 -21.44 -6.83
C TYR A 79 -4.84 -20.67 -5.90
N GLU A 80 -4.56 -19.42 -6.22
CA GLU A 80 -3.75 -18.49 -5.43
C GLU A 80 -4.60 -17.27 -5.08
N MET A 81 -4.57 -16.89 -3.78
CA MET A 81 -5.25 -15.71 -3.29
C MET A 81 -4.27 -14.87 -2.46
N LYS A 82 -3.97 -13.67 -2.93
CA LYS A 82 -3.28 -12.67 -2.11
C LYS A 82 -4.33 -11.83 -1.38
N LEU A 83 -4.33 -11.90 -0.05
CA LEU A 83 -5.13 -11.01 0.77
C LEU A 83 -4.43 -9.66 0.87
N ALA A 84 -4.94 -8.67 0.15
CA ALA A 84 -4.48 -7.29 0.24
C ALA A 84 -5.12 -6.59 1.46
N PRO A 85 -4.52 -5.48 1.95
CA PRO A 85 -5.22 -4.59 2.87
C PRO A 85 -6.57 -4.13 2.30
N PHE A 86 -7.53 -3.85 3.16
CA PHE A 86 -8.85 -3.38 2.75
C PHE A 86 -8.75 -2.07 1.96
N THR A 87 -9.57 -1.94 0.93
CA THR A 87 -9.88 -0.68 0.27
C THR A 87 -10.70 0.24 1.20
N LEU A 88 -10.86 1.51 0.85
CA LEU A 88 -11.69 2.43 1.64
C LEU A 88 -13.13 1.95 1.77
N GLY A 89 -13.71 1.38 0.72
CA GLY A 89 -15.07 0.81 0.78
C GLY A 89 -15.16 -0.40 1.72
N GLU A 90 -14.16 -1.28 1.70
CA GLU A 90 -14.09 -2.41 2.63
C GLU A 90 -13.82 -1.95 4.08
N CYS A 91 -13.05 -0.87 4.28
CA CYS A 91 -12.89 -0.24 5.59
C CYS A 91 -14.22 0.31 6.12
N GLU A 92 -15.02 0.97 5.27
CA GLU A 92 -16.36 1.45 5.61
C GLU A 92 -17.25 0.29 6.08
N ALA A 93 -17.35 -0.77 5.29
CA ALA A 93 -18.11 -1.97 5.63
C ALA A 93 -17.62 -2.65 6.93
N PHE A 94 -16.31 -2.70 7.15
CA PHE A 94 -15.74 -3.25 8.37
C PHE A 94 -16.13 -2.44 9.61
N TYR A 95 -15.98 -1.10 9.58
CA TYR A 95 -16.38 -0.25 10.70
C TYR A 95 -17.88 -0.32 10.97
N GLU A 96 -18.70 -0.37 9.93
CA GLU A 96 -20.16 -0.58 10.07
C GLU A 96 -20.48 -1.92 10.75
N SER A 97 -19.81 -3.00 10.34
CA SER A 97 -19.97 -4.34 10.94
C SER A 97 -19.60 -4.39 12.42
N LYS A 98 -18.70 -3.50 12.85
CA LYS A 98 -18.28 -3.31 14.25
C LYS A 98 -19.12 -2.24 14.99
N GLU A 99 -20.10 -1.63 14.32
CA GLU A 99 -20.90 -0.50 14.84
C GLU A 99 -20.04 0.70 15.30
N VAL A 100 -18.85 0.87 14.70
CA VAL A 100 -18.00 2.05 14.90
C VAL A 100 -18.41 3.11 13.88
N LYS A 101 -19.04 4.18 14.36
CA LYS A 101 -19.57 5.24 13.51
C LYS A 101 -18.48 6.27 13.19
N LEU A 102 -17.99 6.25 11.97
CA LEU A 102 -17.01 7.21 11.42
C LEU A 102 -17.59 7.82 10.13
N SER A 103 -17.30 9.09 9.88
CA SER A 103 -17.53 9.70 8.57
C SER A 103 -16.53 9.13 7.54
N ARG A 104 -16.83 9.19 6.25
CA ARG A 104 -15.87 8.83 5.20
C ARG A 104 -14.56 9.60 5.32
N TYR A 105 -14.63 10.87 5.71
CA TYR A 105 -13.47 11.70 5.99
C TYR A 105 -12.59 11.12 7.11
N ASP A 106 -13.22 10.61 8.19
CA ASP A 106 -12.51 9.92 9.27
C ASP A 106 -11.95 8.56 8.82
N ILE A 107 -12.69 7.83 7.99
CA ILE A 107 -12.23 6.54 7.44
C ILE A 107 -10.98 6.74 6.58
N VAL A 108 -10.94 7.76 5.73
CA VAL A 108 -9.73 8.12 4.97
C VAL A 108 -8.56 8.44 5.89
N GLN A 109 -8.79 9.21 6.98
CA GLN A 109 -7.73 9.49 7.95
C GLN A 109 -7.28 8.23 8.69
N SER A 110 -8.22 7.35 9.07
CA SER A 110 -7.90 6.04 9.63
C SER A 110 -7.02 5.23 8.68
N TYR A 111 -7.36 5.21 7.39
CA TYR A 111 -6.58 4.54 6.36
C TYR A 111 -5.17 5.12 6.22
N MET A 112 -5.02 6.45 6.26
CA MET A 112 -3.70 7.11 6.25
C MET A 112 -2.79 6.66 7.40
N ILE A 113 -3.39 6.20 8.52
CA ILE A 113 -2.69 5.81 9.74
C ILE A 113 -2.48 4.30 9.81
N LEU A 114 -3.51 3.50 9.50
CA LEU A 114 -3.55 2.05 9.73
C LEU A 114 -3.47 1.21 8.45
N GLY A 115 -3.67 1.82 7.27
CA GLY A 115 -3.48 1.17 5.99
C GLY A 115 -4.51 0.12 5.60
N GLY A 116 -5.72 0.17 6.13
CA GLY A 116 -6.76 -0.81 5.83
C GLY A 116 -6.48 -2.21 6.38
N VAL A 117 -5.65 -2.34 7.43
CA VAL A 117 -5.36 -3.61 8.09
C VAL A 117 -6.47 -3.93 9.09
N PRO A 118 -7.29 -4.99 8.88
CA PRO A 118 -8.45 -5.29 9.74
C PRO A 118 -8.08 -5.50 11.20
N TYR A 119 -6.92 -6.10 11.45
CA TYR A 119 -6.40 -6.33 12.81
C TYR A 119 -6.21 -5.01 13.56
N TYR A 120 -5.64 -3.99 12.93
CA TYR A 120 -5.43 -2.67 13.55
C TYR A 120 -6.75 -1.92 13.73
N MET A 121 -7.61 -1.95 12.73
CA MET A 121 -8.94 -1.33 12.76
C MET A 121 -9.84 -1.95 13.84
N GLY A 122 -9.65 -3.24 14.13
CA GLY A 122 -10.40 -3.97 15.16
C GLY A 122 -10.21 -3.47 16.60
N TYR A 123 -9.19 -2.64 16.85
CA TYR A 123 -8.99 -2.00 18.16
C TYR A 123 -9.81 -0.74 18.38
N PHE A 124 -10.53 -0.24 17.38
CA PHE A 124 -11.39 0.92 17.52
C PHE A 124 -12.59 0.62 18.41
N GLN A 125 -12.93 1.54 19.28
CA GLN A 125 -14.00 1.43 20.25
C GLN A 125 -15.21 2.27 19.82
N LYS A 126 -16.40 1.72 19.98
CA LYS A 126 -17.66 2.41 19.75
C LYS A 126 -17.80 3.64 20.67
N GLY A 127 -18.41 4.69 20.15
CA GLY A 127 -18.67 5.92 20.92
C GLY A 127 -17.46 6.84 21.07
N MET A 128 -16.31 6.47 20.53
CA MET A 128 -15.12 7.30 20.48
C MET A 128 -14.92 7.95 19.11
N SER A 129 -14.43 9.18 19.08
CA SER A 129 -14.01 9.81 17.84
C SER A 129 -12.76 9.13 17.26
N LEU A 130 -12.47 9.37 15.97
CA LEU A 130 -11.22 8.93 15.36
C LEU A 130 -10.00 9.31 16.22
N ALA A 131 -9.93 10.56 16.64
CA ALA A 131 -8.78 11.08 17.40
C ALA A 131 -8.59 10.34 18.74
N GLN A 132 -9.68 10.09 19.48
CA GLN A 132 -9.63 9.33 20.72
C GLN A 132 -9.19 7.87 20.49
N ASN A 133 -9.67 7.24 19.43
CA ASN A 133 -9.25 5.88 19.07
C ASN A 133 -7.75 5.84 18.72
N ILE A 134 -7.26 6.79 17.95
CA ILE A 134 -5.83 6.88 17.59
C ILE A 134 -4.95 7.11 18.83
N ASP A 135 -5.34 7.99 19.74
CA ASP A 135 -4.61 8.18 20.99
C ASP A 135 -4.56 6.88 21.81
N ASN A 136 -5.69 6.19 21.94
CA ASN A 136 -5.77 4.95 22.71
C ASN A 136 -4.88 3.83 22.15
N ILE A 137 -4.81 3.68 20.84
CA ILE A 137 -4.08 2.54 20.24
C ILE A 137 -2.60 2.83 19.98
N LEU A 138 -2.21 4.10 19.78
CA LEU A 138 -0.85 4.46 19.35
C LEU A 138 -0.09 5.34 20.33
N PHE A 139 -0.76 6.25 21.05
CA PHE A 139 -0.08 7.23 21.93
C PHE A 139 -0.20 6.89 23.42
N ASN A 140 -1.25 6.20 23.84
CA ASN A 140 -1.38 5.72 25.22
C ASN A 140 -0.23 4.77 25.55
N LYS A 141 0.26 4.81 26.80
CA LYS A 141 1.33 3.93 27.30
C LYS A 141 1.03 2.43 27.15
N ARG A 142 -0.25 2.07 27.17
CA ARG A 142 -0.75 0.68 26.98
C ARG A 142 -1.38 0.47 25.61
N GLY A 143 -1.16 1.40 24.67
CA GLY A 143 -1.71 1.33 23.31
C GLY A 143 -1.22 0.07 22.58
N LYS A 144 -2.16 -0.68 22.00
CA LYS A 144 -1.88 -1.99 21.37
C LYS A 144 -0.92 -1.90 20.18
N LEU A 145 -0.92 -0.77 19.47
CA LEU A 145 -0.07 -0.56 18.29
C LEU A 145 1.15 0.34 18.58
N ARG A 146 1.32 0.77 19.83
CA ARG A 146 2.43 1.65 20.21
C ARG A 146 3.80 1.05 19.92
N ASP A 147 3.96 -0.23 20.18
CA ASP A 147 5.20 -0.99 20.00
C ASP A 147 5.12 -2.02 18.86
N GLU A 148 4.11 -1.89 17.97
CA GLU A 148 3.81 -2.85 16.91
C GLU A 148 4.86 -2.87 15.79
N TYR A 149 5.59 -1.77 15.58
CA TYR A 149 6.53 -1.65 14.45
C TYR A 149 7.60 -2.76 14.42
N ASP A 150 8.23 -3.06 15.54
CA ASP A 150 9.25 -4.13 15.61
C ASP A 150 8.65 -5.53 15.46
N PRO A 151 7.58 -5.91 16.20
CA PRO A 151 6.87 -7.18 16.01
C PRO A 151 6.38 -7.42 14.58
N LEU A 152 5.87 -6.39 13.91
CA LEU A 152 5.40 -6.48 12.52
C LEU A 152 6.50 -7.02 11.59
N PHE A 153 7.73 -6.50 11.68
CA PHE A 153 8.83 -6.97 10.84
C PHE A 153 9.31 -8.36 11.25
N VAL A 154 9.31 -8.68 12.55
CA VAL A 154 9.71 -10.00 13.05
C VAL A 154 8.74 -11.08 12.57
N SER A 155 7.44 -10.79 12.50
CA SER A 155 6.43 -11.77 12.07
C SER A 155 6.50 -12.09 10.56
N ILE A 156 6.93 -11.13 9.73
CA ILE A 156 6.87 -11.27 8.26
C ILE A 156 8.23 -11.69 7.67
N PHE A 157 9.35 -11.22 8.25
CA PHE A 157 10.65 -11.34 7.61
C PHE A 157 11.67 -12.13 8.44
N SER A 158 12.40 -13.01 7.79
CA SER A 158 13.51 -13.75 8.42
C SER A 158 14.72 -12.88 8.80
N ASN A 159 14.83 -11.68 8.23
CA ASN A 159 15.88 -10.71 8.55
C ASN A 159 15.26 -9.31 8.80
N PRO A 160 14.54 -9.13 9.91
CA PRO A 160 13.76 -7.94 10.21
C PRO A 160 14.60 -6.66 10.27
N GLU A 161 15.80 -6.72 10.83
CA GLU A 161 16.67 -5.54 10.98
C GLU A 161 17.11 -4.95 9.62
N SER A 162 17.39 -5.80 8.65
CA SER A 162 17.74 -5.36 7.30
C SER A 162 16.54 -4.70 6.60
N MET A 163 15.34 -5.25 6.80
CA MET A 163 14.10 -4.71 6.23
C MET A 163 13.76 -3.36 6.85
N LYS A 164 13.86 -3.23 8.17
CA LYS A 164 13.63 -1.95 8.88
C LYS A 164 14.55 -0.85 8.36
N LYS A 165 15.86 -1.13 8.20
CA LYS A 165 16.81 -0.16 7.66
C LYS A 165 16.44 0.33 6.26
N ILE A 166 15.94 -0.57 5.39
CA ILE A 166 15.48 -0.18 4.06
C ILE A 166 14.24 0.70 4.16
N VAL A 167 13.25 0.32 4.98
CA VAL A 167 12.01 1.08 5.18
C VAL A 167 12.29 2.46 5.78
N GLU A 168 13.14 2.56 6.79
CA GLU A 168 13.56 3.81 7.40
C GLU A 168 14.30 4.73 6.41
N LEU A 169 15.14 4.16 5.54
CA LEU A 169 15.76 4.92 4.46
C LEU A 169 14.71 5.43 3.47
N LEU A 170 13.81 4.56 3.01
CA LEU A 170 12.77 4.93 2.04
C LEU A 170 11.82 6.00 2.59
N TYR A 171 11.55 6.00 3.90
CA TYR A 171 10.78 7.04 4.57
C TYR A 171 11.39 8.45 4.39
N THR A 172 12.70 8.57 4.25
CA THR A 172 13.37 9.89 4.17
C THR A 172 13.11 10.64 2.85
N LYS A 173 12.54 9.99 1.83
CA LYS A 173 12.32 10.60 0.50
C LYS A 173 11.04 10.08 -0.13
N ASN A 174 9.99 10.90 -0.18
CA ASN A 174 8.67 10.51 -0.73
C ASN A 174 8.73 9.98 -2.17
N ALA A 175 9.63 10.52 -3.01
CA ALA A 175 9.85 10.00 -4.37
C ALA A 175 10.62 8.66 -4.41
N GLY A 176 11.00 8.10 -3.27
CA GLY A 176 11.79 6.89 -3.19
C GLY A 176 13.21 7.00 -3.74
N PHE A 177 13.88 5.87 -3.83
CA PHE A 177 15.27 5.74 -4.27
C PHE A 177 15.41 4.67 -5.34
N THR A 178 16.42 4.78 -6.18
CA THR A 178 16.87 3.67 -7.05
C THR A 178 17.56 2.60 -6.21
N ARG A 179 17.68 1.38 -6.76
CA ARG A 179 18.36 0.28 -6.07
C ARG A 179 19.83 0.62 -5.75
N SER A 180 20.53 1.28 -6.66
CA SER A 180 21.92 1.71 -6.45
C SER A 180 22.03 2.77 -5.35
N GLU A 181 21.13 3.76 -5.30
CA GLU A 181 21.08 4.74 -4.20
C GLU A 181 20.83 4.07 -2.84
N ILE A 182 19.95 3.05 -2.79
CA ILE A 182 19.70 2.28 -1.56
C ILE A 182 20.96 1.53 -1.13
N ALA A 183 21.63 0.85 -2.05
CA ALA A 183 22.86 0.13 -1.78
C ALA A 183 23.96 1.06 -1.23
N GLU A 184 24.18 2.20 -1.87
CA GLU A 184 25.15 3.22 -1.46
C GLU A 184 24.86 3.76 -0.06
N LYS A 185 23.60 4.21 0.18
CA LYS A 185 23.21 4.82 1.46
C LYS A 185 23.22 3.87 2.64
N LEU A 186 22.99 2.59 2.40
CA LEU A 186 23.04 1.54 3.43
C LEU A 186 24.42 0.88 3.54
N ASN A 187 25.42 1.32 2.76
CA ASN A 187 26.73 0.66 2.64
C ASN A 187 26.57 -0.86 2.40
N ALA A 188 25.60 -1.23 1.57
CA ALA A 188 25.30 -2.61 1.24
C ALA A 188 25.80 -2.95 -0.17
N ASN A 189 26.17 -4.21 -0.38
CA ASN A 189 26.48 -4.67 -1.73
C ASN A 189 25.21 -4.64 -2.61
N ASP A 190 25.32 -4.02 -3.80
CA ASP A 190 24.25 -4.00 -4.82
C ASP A 190 24.16 -5.37 -5.53
N GLY A 191 23.80 -6.39 -4.76
CA GLY A 191 23.74 -7.79 -5.18
C GLY A 191 22.41 -8.45 -4.96
N GLY A 192 22.37 -9.78 -5.17
CA GLY A 192 21.16 -10.58 -5.07
C GLY A 192 20.46 -10.51 -3.69
N ARG A 193 21.19 -10.24 -2.61
CA ARG A 193 20.60 -10.11 -1.26
C ARG A 193 19.71 -8.87 -1.15
N LEU A 194 20.16 -7.72 -1.65
CA LEU A 194 19.37 -6.49 -1.66
C LEU A 194 18.12 -6.66 -2.54
N SER A 195 18.28 -7.28 -3.73
CA SER A 195 17.14 -7.57 -4.62
C SER A 195 16.10 -8.44 -3.94
N LYS A 196 16.50 -9.50 -3.22
CA LYS A 196 15.58 -10.35 -2.45
C LYS A 196 14.85 -9.56 -1.37
N SER A 197 15.56 -8.70 -0.63
CA SER A 197 14.94 -7.85 0.39
C SER A 197 13.91 -6.89 -0.20
N LEU A 198 14.24 -6.21 -1.30
CA LEU A 198 13.31 -5.30 -1.98
C LEU A 198 12.09 -6.05 -2.53
N ASN A 199 12.29 -7.22 -3.13
CA ASN A 199 11.18 -8.03 -3.62
C ASN A 199 10.28 -8.54 -2.48
N ALA A 200 10.85 -8.90 -1.33
CA ALA A 200 10.08 -9.28 -0.16
C ALA A 200 9.21 -8.12 0.37
N LEU A 201 9.78 -6.90 0.46
CA LEU A 201 9.02 -5.70 0.85
C LEU A 201 7.91 -5.34 -0.16
N ILE A 202 8.13 -5.57 -1.46
CA ILE A 202 7.11 -5.38 -2.49
C ILE A 202 6.01 -6.43 -2.37
N ALA A 203 6.38 -7.71 -2.21
CA ALA A 203 5.41 -8.80 -2.08
C ALA A 203 4.51 -8.63 -0.85
N SER A 204 5.02 -8.00 0.21
CA SER A 204 4.30 -7.73 1.46
C SER A 204 3.68 -6.31 1.53
N ASP A 205 3.55 -5.61 0.40
CA ASP A 205 2.90 -4.31 0.24
C ASP A 205 3.49 -3.14 1.05
N PHE A 206 4.72 -3.28 1.56
CA PHE A 206 5.41 -2.15 2.21
C PHE A 206 5.94 -1.13 1.20
N VAL A 207 6.38 -1.62 0.03
CA VAL A 207 7.11 -0.84 -0.96
C VAL A 207 6.49 -1.05 -2.34
N VAL A 208 6.35 0.02 -3.09
CA VAL A 208 6.03 -0.04 -4.51
C VAL A 208 7.29 0.22 -5.34
N LYS A 209 7.40 -0.55 -6.43
CA LYS A 209 8.38 -0.31 -7.47
C LYS A 209 7.71 0.37 -8.64
N TYR A 210 8.23 1.51 -9.06
CA TYR A 210 7.69 2.27 -10.19
C TYR A 210 8.81 2.92 -11.01
N ILE A 211 8.50 3.30 -12.23
CA ILE A 211 9.41 4.06 -13.10
C ILE A 211 8.90 5.49 -13.15
N PRO A 212 9.65 6.48 -12.61
CA PRO A 212 9.27 7.88 -12.73
C PRO A 212 9.19 8.29 -14.21
N PHE A 213 8.18 9.09 -14.54
CA PHE A 213 8.00 9.58 -15.90
C PHE A 213 9.25 10.31 -16.41
N GLY A 214 9.62 10.09 -17.67
CA GLY A 214 10.77 10.77 -18.31
C GLY A 214 12.16 10.29 -17.86
N LYS A 215 12.29 9.36 -16.92
CA LYS A 215 13.58 8.84 -16.43
C LYS A 215 14.05 7.51 -17.06
N GLY A 216 13.54 7.20 -18.26
CA GLY A 216 13.89 5.97 -18.97
C GLY A 216 13.43 4.72 -18.22
N LYS A 217 14.32 3.72 -18.04
CA LYS A 217 13.97 2.44 -17.36
C LYS A 217 14.43 2.38 -15.90
N ARG A 218 14.76 3.52 -15.27
CA ARG A 218 15.25 3.52 -13.89
C ARG A 218 14.13 3.31 -12.89
N GLU A 219 14.10 2.14 -12.30
CA GLU A 219 13.14 1.77 -11.26
C GLU A 219 13.44 2.49 -9.95
N HIS A 220 12.40 3.02 -9.32
CA HIS A 220 12.44 3.60 -7.98
C HIS A 220 11.61 2.73 -7.03
N TYR A 221 12.04 2.69 -5.79
CA TYR A 221 11.39 1.99 -4.68
C TYR A 221 10.89 3.05 -3.70
N LYS A 222 9.58 3.06 -3.47
CA LYS A 222 8.88 4.02 -2.59
C LYS A 222 8.18 3.27 -1.47
N LEU A 223 8.32 3.76 -0.24
CA LEU A 223 7.51 3.30 0.89
C LEU A 223 6.08 3.78 0.73
N ILE A 224 5.12 2.86 0.80
CA ILE A 224 3.68 3.14 0.65
C ILE A 224 2.85 2.64 1.83
N ASP A 225 3.40 1.81 2.71
CA ASP A 225 2.68 1.30 3.89
C ASP A 225 2.31 2.44 4.83
N PRO A 226 1.00 2.72 5.04
CA PRO A 226 0.56 3.85 5.84
C PRO A 226 0.96 3.75 7.31
N PHE A 227 0.92 2.53 7.89
CA PHE A 227 1.28 2.36 9.29
C PHE A 227 2.76 2.68 9.53
N CYS A 228 3.67 2.19 8.70
CA CYS A 228 5.09 2.50 8.78
C CYS A 228 5.36 4.00 8.60
N LEU A 229 4.71 4.64 7.61
CA LEU A 229 4.83 6.07 7.36
C LEU A 229 4.38 6.90 8.58
N PHE A 230 3.23 6.56 9.16
CA PHE A 230 2.70 7.21 10.35
C PHE A 230 3.59 6.98 11.57
N TYR A 231 3.96 5.71 11.81
CA TYR A 231 4.78 5.32 12.96
C TYR A 231 6.13 6.05 12.97
N LEU A 232 6.84 6.02 11.87
CA LEU A 232 8.14 6.69 11.73
C LEU A 232 8.03 8.21 11.88
N HIS A 233 6.89 8.79 11.47
CA HIS A 233 6.66 10.23 11.57
C HIS A 233 6.31 10.69 13.00
N PHE A 234 5.40 10.00 13.69
CA PHE A 234 4.82 10.45 14.95
C PHE A 234 5.15 9.59 16.17
N VAL A 235 5.17 8.25 16.02
CA VAL A 235 5.21 7.32 17.18
C VAL A 235 6.63 6.93 17.56
N ASN A 236 7.57 6.91 16.62
CA ASN A 236 8.96 6.49 16.84
C ASN A 236 9.51 7.02 18.19
N LYS A 237 10.04 6.11 19.02
CA LYS A 237 10.47 6.28 20.43
C LYS A 237 11.38 7.49 20.74
N LYS A 238 11.91 8.15 19.71
CA LYS A 238 12.70 9.37 19.85
C LYS A 238 11.87 10.61 20.23
N ARG A 239 10.52 10.53 20.17
CA ARG A 239 9.61 11.62 20.47
C ARG A 239 8.83 11.32 21.75
N ASN A 240 9.04 12.11 22.79
CA ASN A 240 8.29 12.00 24.06
C ASN A 240 6.93 12.73 23.90
N LEU A 241 6.00 12.14 23.15
CA LEU A 241 4.68 12.72 22.90
C LEU A 241 3.71 12.39 24.05
N SER A 242 2.74 13.28 24.29
CA SER A 242 1.69 13.06 25.28
C SER A 242 0.76 11.91 24.86
N GLU A 243 0.10 11.27 25.83
CA GLU A 243 -0.86 10.19 25.56
C GLU A 243 -2.10 10.64 24.75
N ASN A 244 -2.39 11.95 24.75
CA ASN A 244 -3.47 12.59 24.00
C ASN A 244 -2.91 13.43 22.84
N PHE A 245 -1.75 13.07 22.31
CA PHE A 245 -1.06 13.86 21.29
C PHE A 245 -1.94 14.11 20.05
N TRP A 246 -2.61 13.09 19.56
CA TRP A 246 -3.40 13.22 18.35
C TRP A 246 -4.62 14.12 18.56
N SER A 247 -5.41 13.88 19.60
CA SER A 247 -6.58 14.71 19.95
C SER A 247 -6.22 16.19 20.16
N GLN A 248 -5.08 16.46 20.76
CA GLN A 248 -4.63 17.82 21.05
C GLN A 248 -4.10 18.57 19.83
N ASN A 249 -3.71 17.86 18.76
CA ASN A 249 -3.02 18.43 17.61
C ASN A 249 -3.72 18.22 16.26
N VAL A 250 -4.95 17.71 16.23
CA VAL A 250 -5.68 17.40 14.98
C VAL A 250 -5.80 18.57 14.01
N THR A 251 -5.78 19.80 14.52
CA THR A 251 -5.86 21.05 13.73
C THR A 251 -4.51 21.72 13.52
N SER A 252 -3.41 21.12 13.99
CA SER A 252 -2.08 21.70 13.84
C SER A 252 -1.61 21.67 12.38
N GLN A 253 -0.80 22.67 12.01
CA GLN A 253 -0.19 22.74 10.68
C GLN A 253 0.67 21.52 10.38
N GLN A 254 1.36 20.95 11.37
CA GLN A 254 2.18 19.75 11.22
C GLN A 254 1.32 18.57 10.73
N ILE A 255 0.16 18.35 11.36
CA ILE A 255 -0.75 17.26 10.96
C ILE A 255 -1.40 17.56 9.61
N ALA A 256 -1.75 18.81 9.32
CA ALA A 256 -2.30 19.21 8.02
C ALA A 256 -1.33 18.91 6.87
N VAL A 257 -0.06 19.27 7.02
CA VAL A 257 0.99 18.98 6.02
C VAL A 257 1.18 17.48 5.86
N TRP A 258 1.25 16.72 6.97
CA TRP A 258 1.39 15.26 6.92
C TRP A 258 0.20 14.60 6.20
N ARG A 259 -1.04 15.04 6.48
CA ARG A 259 -2.25 14.53 5.80
C ARG A 259 -2.19 14.71 4.28
N GLY A 260 -1.65 15.83 3.81
CA GLY A 260 -1.43 16.05 2.38
C GLY A 260 -0.60 14.93 1.75
N PHE A 261 0.59 14.66 2.31
CA PHE A 261 1.45 13.57 1.84
C PHE A 261 0.85 12.17 2.02
N ALA A 262 0.14 11.93 3.13
CA ALA A 262 -0.51 10.66 3.38
C ALA A 262 -1.65 10.40 2.38
N TYR A 263 -2.39 11.43 1.98
CA TYR A 263 -3.47 11.32 0.99
C TYR A 263 -2.95 10.99 -0.41
N GLU A 264 -1.77 11.49 -0.80
CA GLU A 264 -1.12 11.06 -2.04
C GLU A 264 -0.94 9.52 -2.06
N ASN A 265 -0.51 8.91 -0.95
CA ASN A 265 -0.35 7.47 -0.86
C ASN A 265 -1.70 6.73 -0.86
N VAL A 266 -2.75 7.29 -0.24
CA VAL A 266 -4.12 6.75 -0.35
C VAL A 266 -4.55 6.71 -1.82
N CYS A 267 -4.33 7.79 -2.57
CA CYS A 267 -4.65 7.84 -4.00
C CYS A 267 -3.84 6.82 -4.82
N PHE A 268 -2.56 6.62 -4.51
CA PHE A 268 -1.74 5.58 -5.14
C PHE A 268 -2.29 4.17 -4.90
N ASN A 269 -2.78 3.89 -3.70
CA ASN A 269 -3.37 2.59 -3.35
C ASN A 269 -4.78 2.40 -3.96
N HIS A 270 -5.43 3.48 -4.42
CA HIS A 270 -6.79 3.49 -4.98
C HIS A 270 -6.84 3.89 -6.45
N VAL A 271 -5.75 3.67 -7.21
CA VAL A 271 -5.73 3.94 -8.67
C VAL A 271 -6.85 3.22 -9.43
N PRO A 272 -7.25 1.97 -9.10
CA PRO A 272 -8.41 1.33 -9.73
C PRO A 272 -9.71 2.14 -9.56
N GLN A 273 -9.98 2.68 -8.37
CA GLN A 273 -11.15 3.52 -8.09
C GLN A 273 -11.09 4.85 -8.83
N ILE A 274 -9.91 5.47 -8.87
CA ILE A 274 -9.68 6.70 -9.67
C ILE A 274 -9.96 6.43 -11.15
N LYS A 275 -9.50 5.31 -11.70
CA LYS A 275 -9.80 4.91 -13.08
C LYS A 275 -11.28 4.70 -13.32
N LYS A 276 -11.99 4.13 -12.35
CA LYS A 276 -13.45 3.94 -12.42
C LYS A 276 -14.17 5.28 -12.45
N ALA A 277 -13.82 6.22 -11.57
CA ALA A 277 -14.36 7.56 -11.52
C ALA A 277 -14.11 8.34 -12.83
N LEU A 278 -12.96 8.13 -13.46
CA LEU A 278 -12.62 8.74 -14.77
C LEU A 278 -13.26 8.02 -15.97
N GLY A 279 -13.97 6.91 -15.76
CA GLY A 279 -14.57 6.12 -16.83
C GLY A 279 -13.54 5.38 -17.72
N ILE A 280 -12.36 5.08 -17.20
CA ILE A 280 -11.24 4.48 -17.95
C ILE A 280 -10.82 3.10 -17.43
N SER A 281 -11.70 2.39 -16.73
CA SER A 281 -11.39 1.05 -16.18
C SER A 281 -10.95 0.05 -17.25
N GLY A 282 -11.50 0.13 -18.46
CA GLY A 282 -11.15 -0.73 -19.60
C GLY A 282 -9.89 -0.29 -20.36
N VAL A 283 -9.28 0.85 -20.02
CA VAL A 283 -8.10 1.37 -20.71
C VAL A 283 -6.84 0.81 -20.06
N ILE A 284 -5.89 0.31 -20.87
CA ILE A 284 -4.58 -0.10 -20.38
C ILE A 284 -3.82 1.15 -19.95
N THR A 285 -3.38 1.15 -18.70
CA THR A 285 -2.72 2.30 -18.09
C THR A 285 -1.45 1.88 -17.35
N SER A 286 -0.50 2.81 -17.27
CA SER A 286 0.57 2.79 -16.26
C SER A 286 0.47 4.04 -15.39
N HIS A 287 0.85 3.93 -14.12
CA HIS A 287 0.85 5.08 -13.22
C HIS A 287 2.25 5.33 -12.66
N SER A 288 2.57 6.58 -12.44
CA SER A 288 3.87 7.03 -11.95
C SER A 288 3.74 8.38 -11.25
N ALA A 289 4.77 8.74 -10.48
CA ALA A 289 4.98 10.13 -10.06
C ALA A 289 6.03 10.76 -10.98
N TRP A 290 6.03 12.08 -11.09
CA TRP A 290 7.03 12.79 -11.87
C TRP A 290 7.65 13.95 -11.10
N SER A 291 8.96 14.04 -11.14
CA SER A 291 9.69 15.20 -10.64
C SER A 291 10.82 15.57 -11.57
N LYS A 292 10.91 16.84 -11.95
CA LYS A 292 12.03 17.39 -12.72
C LYS A 292 12.70 18.46 -11.86
N ARG A 293 14.04 18.33 -11.65
CA ARG A 293 14.82 19.43 -11.07
C ARG A 293 14.92 20.53 -12.12
N GLY A 294 14.53 21.76 -11.78
CA GLY A 294 14.80 22.93 -12.59
C GLY A 294 16.27 23.32 -12.47
N ASP A 295 16.87 23.77 -13.57
CA ASP A 295 18.25 24.31 -13.52
C ASP A 295 18.29 25.70 -12.88
N ASP A 296 17.19 26.47 -12.88
CA ASP A 296 17.10 27.83 -12.29
C ASP A 296 15.69 28.23 -11.78
N THR A 297 14.72 27.34 -11.75
CA THR A 297 13.34 27.64 -11.30
C THR A 297 12.77 26.47 -10.51
N ASP A 298 11.75 26.75 -9.69
CA ASP A 298 11.06 25.80 -8.81
C ASP A 298 10.89 24.40 -9.41
N GLY A 299 11.43 23.40 -8.71
CA GLY A 299 11.39 22.02 -9.13
C GLY A 299 9.95 21.57 -9.41
N LEU A 300 9.73 20.96 -10.58
CA LEU A 300 8.43 20.45 -10.96
C LEU A 300 8.16 19.12 -10.26
N GLN A 301 7.04 19.04 -9.56
CA GLN A 301 6.54 17.80 -8.98
C GLN A 301 5.08 17.59 -9.41
N ILE A 302 4.76 16.39 -9.88
CA ILE A 302 3.40 15.92 -10.14
C ILE A 302 3.19 14.66 -9.30
N ASP A 303 2.15 14.67 -8.49
CA ASP A 303 1.90 13.65 -7.48
C ASP A 303 1.55 12.30 -8.11
N LEU A 304 0.73 12.30 -9.16
CA LEU A 304 0.32 11.10 -9.88
C LEU A 304 0.13 11.42 -11.37
N LEU A 305 0.75 10.62 -12.23
CA LEU A 305 0.49 10.57 -13.67
C LEU A 305 -0.14 9.22 -14.02
N ILE A 306 -1.23 9.24 -14.77
CA ILE A 306 -1.85 8.05 -15.36
C ILE A 306 -1.66 8.14 -16.87
N SER A 307 -0.69 7.37 -17.37
CA SER A 307 -0.42 7.25 -18.81
C SER A 307 -1.31 6.18 -19.41
N ARG A 308 -2.01 6.51 -20.48
CA ARG A 308 -3.03 5.66 -21.11
C ARG A 308 -2.58 5.24 -22.52
N ASN A 309 -2.99 4.05 -22.96
CA ASN A 309 -2.68 3.58 -24.30
C ASN A 309 -3.55 4.23 -25.43
N ASP A 310 -4.58 5.01 -25.06
CA ASP A 310 -5.41 5.80 -25.98
C ASP A 310 -4.86 7.23 -26.20
N ASN A 311 -3.56 7.41 -26.02
CA ASN A 311 -2.83 8.67 -26.22
C ASN A 311 -3.27 9.81 -25.30
N VAL A 312 -3.61 9.50 -24.06
CA VAL A 312 -3.90 10.51 -23.04
C VAL A 312 -2.99 10.29 -21.82
N VAL A 313 -2.56 11.39 -21.20
CA VAL A 313 -1.94 11.39 -19.88
C VAL A 313 -2.79 12.25 -18.95
N ASN A 314 -3.32 11.63 -17.88
CA ASN A 314 -3.94 12.41 -16.81
C ASN A 314 -2.85 12.91 -15.87
N MET A 315 -2.69 14.22 -15.80
CA MET A 315 -1.86 14.92 -14.83
C MET A 315 -2.70 15.17 -13.59
N CYS A 316 -2.52 14.32 -12.57
CA CYS A 316 -3.33 14.36 -11.37
C CYS A 316 -2.66 15.23 -10.31
N GLU A 317 -3.39 16.25 -9.87
CA GLU A 317 -3.08 17.06 -8.69
C GLU A 317 -3.90 16.54 -7.51
N ILE A 318 -3.22 16.18 -6.42
CA ILE A 318 -3.85 15.59 -5.25
C ILE A 318 -3.91 16.60 -4.12
N LYS A 319 -5.12 16.86 -3.59
CA LYS A 319 -5.34 17.85 -2.53
C LYS A 319 -6.24 17.30 -1.42
N TYR A 320 -5.72 17.28 -0.20
CA TYR A 320 -6.48 16.94 1.00
C TYR A 320 -6.92 18.22 1.72
N TYR A 321 -8.22 18.50 1.70
CA TYR A 321 -8.80 19.68 2.30
C TYR A 321 -10.00 19.31 3.17
N SER A 322 -10.37 20.21 4.09
CA SER A 322 -11.58 20.06 4.94
C SER A 322 -12.85 20.59 4.25
N ASP A 323 -12.73 21.19 3.07
CA ASP A 323 -13.82 21.76 2.28
C ASP A 323 -13.47 21.64 0.78
N LYS A 324 -14.33 22.18 -0.09
CA LYS A 324 -14.06 22.25 -1.54
C LYS A 324 -12.76 22.99 -1.84
N PHE A 325 -11.98 22.40 -2.72
CA PHE A 325 -10.73 23.03 -3.16
C PHE A 325 -11.01 24.23 -4.07
N THR A 326 -10.40 25.38 -3.79
CA THR A 326 -10.49 26.59 -4.62
C THR A 326 -9.15 26.79 -5.32
N VAL A 327 -9.21 27.05 -6.63
CA VAL A 327 -8.01 27.38 -7.42
C VAL A 327 -7.77 28.88 -7.34
N GLU A 328 -6.71 29.28 -6.64
CA GLU A 328 -6.26 30.68 -6.61
C GLU A 328 -5.46 31.03 -7.88
N LYS A 329 -5.40 32.33 -8.22
CA LYS A 329 -4.74 32.82 -9.43
C LYS A 329 -3.27 32.37 -9.55
N GLU A 330 -2.52 32.48 -8.49
CA GLU A 330 -1.12 32.08 -8.41
C GLU A 330 -0.96 30.59 -8.66
N TYR A 331 -1.84 29.79 -8.05
CA TYR A 331 -1.82 28.34 -8.22
C TYR A 331 -2.24 27.92 -9.63
N TYR A 332 -3.17 28.63 -10.24
CA TYR A 332 -3.54 28.41 -11.64
C TYR A 332 -2.33 28.58 -12.58
N GLN A 333 -1.49 29.60 -12.35
CA GLN A 333 -0.27 29.81 -13.15
C GLN A 333 0.73 28.64 -12.95
N VAL A 334 0.87 28.13 -11.73
CA VAL A 334 1.71 26.95 -11.44
C VAL A 334 1.20 25.73 -12.21
N LEU A 335 -0.11 25.48 -12.22
CA LEU A 335 -0.71 24.36 -12.94
C LEU A 335 -0.54 24.48 -14.46
N LEU A 336 -0.74 25.67 -15.03
CA LEU A 336 -0.48 25.94 -16.46
C LEU A 336 0.98 25.67 -16.82
N HIS A 337 1.90 26.13 -15.96
CA HIS A 337 3.33 25.90 -16.17
C HIS A 337 3.68 24.41 -16.17
N ARG A 338 3.16 23.66 -15.18
CA ARG A 338 3.34 22.20 -15.07
C ARG A 338 2.78 21.48 -16.31
N GLN A 339 1.57 21.82 -16.73
CA GLN A 339 0.94 21.25 -17.93
C GLN A 339 1.76 21.56 -19.20
N GLY A 340 2.26 22.79 -19.34
CA GLY A 340 3.09 23.20 -20.47
C GLY A 340 4.43 22.46 -20.55
N ILE A 341 5.06 22.18 -19.40
CA ILE A 341 6.30 21.39 -19.37
C ILE A 341 5.98 19.93 -19.71
N LEU A 342 4.95 19.33 -19.09
CA LEU A 342 4.57 17.95 -19.36
C LEU A 342 4.23 17.73 -20.84
N SER A 343 3.50 18.68 -21.45
CA SER A 343 3.15 18.63 -22.87
C SER A 343 4.37 18.63 -23.83
N LYS A 344 5.49 19.18 -23.40
CA LYS A 344 6.75 19.13 -24.16
C LYS A 344 7.53 17.83 -23.99
N GLU A 345 7.28 17.10 -22.88
CA GLU A 345 7.95 15.83 -22.55
C GLU A 345 7.20 14.62 -23.15
N VAL A 346 5.94 14.77 -23.51
CA VAL A 346 5.15 13.69 -24.16
C VAL A 346 5.22 13.79 -25.69
N SER A 347 4.87 12.70 -26.36
CA SER A 347 4.75 12.71 -27.83
C SER A 347 3.70 13.74 -28.27
N PRO A 348 3.86 14.44 -29.43
CA PRO A 348 2.85 15.35 -29.97
C PRO A 348 1.47 14.72 -30.23
N LYS A 349 1.39 13.38 -30.24
CA LYS A 349 0.13 12.62 -30.36
C LYS A 349 -0.59 12.42 -29.04
N VAL A 350 0.01 12.81 -27.92
CA VAL A 350 -0.52 12.57 -26.57
C VAL A 350 -1.14 13.85 -26.02
N SER A 351 -2.39 13.77 -25.61
CA SER A 351 -3.10 14.85 -24.93
C SER A 351 -2.86 14.81 -23.43
N VAL A 352 -2.62 15.98 -22.82
CA VAL A 352 -2.48 16.11 -21.35
C VAL A 352 -3.78 16.61 -20.78
N HIS A 353 -4.41 15.83 -19.89
CA HIS A 353 -5.63 16.19 -19.17
C HIS A 353 -5.31 16.46 -17.71
N SER A 354 -5.53 17.69 -17.25
CA SER A 354 -5.40 18.02 -15.83
C SER A 354 -6.58 17.44 -15.05
N THR A 355 -6.28 16.68 -14.01
CA THR A 355 -7.26 15.99 -13.16
C THR A 355 -7.03 16.39 -11.72
N LEU A 356 -8.06 16.85 -11.03
CA LEU A 356 -8.03 17.11 -9.60
C LEU A 356 -8.52 15.87 -8.85
N ILE A 357 -7.78 15.43 -7.83
CA ILE A 357 -8.23 14.43 -6.87
C ILE A 357 -8.26 15.10 -5.50
N THR A 358 -9.45 15.24 -4.92
CA THR A 358 -9.61 16.00 -3.67
C THR A 358 -10.71 15.39 -2.79
N THR A 359 -10.78 15.83 -1.55
CA THR A 359 -11.76 15.33 -0.57
C THR A 359 -13.21 15.71 -0.95
N PHE A 360 -13.51 16.99 -1.05
CA PHE A 360 -14.88 17.50 -1.17
C PHE A 360 -15.22 18.15 -2.53
N GLY A 361 -14.37 17.93 -3.54
CA GLY A 361 -14.55 18.47 -4.88
C GLY A 361 -14.01 19.88 -5.06
N LEU A 362 -14.38 20.50 -6.19
CA LEU A 362 -13.85 21.77 -6.66
C LEU A 362 -14.87 22.89 -6.46
N ALA A 363 -14.44 24.02 -5.89
CA ALA A 363 -15.22 25.25 -5.91
C ALA A 363 -15.08 25.92 -7.28
N TYR A 364 -16.21 26.25 -7.90
CA TYR A 364 -16.22 26.89 -9.23
C TYR A 364 -15.88 28.38 -9.13
N ASN A 365 -14.84 28.78 -9.87
CA ASN A 365 -14.45 30.17 -10.10
C ASN A 365 -13.86 30.32 -11.51
N GLU A 366 -13.32 31.49 -11.84
CA GLU A 366 -12.74 31.79 -13.17
C GLU A 366 -11.52 30.89 -13.52
N TYR A 367 -10.85 30.29 -12.54
CA TYR A 367 -9.66 29.43 -12.70
C TYR A 367 -9.97 27.92 -12.66
N SER A 368 -11.16 27.54 -12.20
CA SER A 368 -11.53 26.12 -12.01
C SER A 368 -11.53 25.30 -13.30
N GLY A 369 -11.72 25.97 -14.47
CA GLY A 369 -11.72 25.33 -15.78
C GLY A 369 -10.39 24.71 -16.21
N ILE A 370 -9.31 24.87 -15.44
CA ILE A 370 -8.03 24.20 -15.72
C ILE A 370 -8.13 22.68 -15.55
N PHE A 371 -9.01 22.20 -14.69
CA PHE A 371 -9.22 20.77 -14.49
C PHE A 371 -10.28 20.22 -15.44
N SER A 372 -9.89 19.29 -16.30
CA SER A 372 -10.79 18.56 -17.18
C SER A 372 -11.65 17.54 -16.43
N ASN A 373 -11.13 17.02 -15.32
CA ASN A 373 -11.76 15.98 -14.50
C ASN A 373 -11.57 16.31 -13.02
N VAL A 374 -12.56 15.93 -12.21
CA VAL A 374 -12.50 16.01 -10.75
C VAL A 374 -12.91 14.66 -10.19
N VAL A 375 -12.06 14.09 -9.33
CA VAL A 375 -12.31 12.87 -8.56
C VAL A 375 -12.40 13.28 -7.11
N THR A 376 -13.44 12.84 -6.42
CA THR A 376 -13.66 13.13 -5.01
C THR A 376 -13.25 11.98 -4.11
N MET A 377 -13.15 12.24 -2.82
CA MET A 377 -12.95 11.21 -1.82
C MET A 377 -14.01 10.10 -1.91
N ASP A 378 -15.29 10.46 -2.15
CA ASP A 378 -16.38 9.48 -2.24
C ASP A 378 -16.21 8.50 -3.39
N ASP A 379 -15.56 8.93 -4.48
CA ASP A 379 -15.25 8.05 -5.62
C ASP A 379 -14.25 6.95 -5.24
N LEU A 380 -13.38 7.18 -4.24
CA LEU A 380 -12.40 6.20 -3.78
C LEU A 380 -13.02 5.07 -2.97
N PHE A 381 -14.26 5.21 -2.49
CA PHE A 381 -15.01 4.16 -1.79
C PHE A 381 -15.75 3.19 -2.72
N GLN A 382 -15.79 3.46 -4.01
CA GLN A 382 -16.47 2.60 -4.97
C GLN A 382 -15.65 1.33 -5.25
N ALA A 383 -16.28 0.16 -5.08
CA ALA A 383 -15.70 -1.15 -5.40
C ALA A 383 -15.47 -1.36 -6.91
#